data_cea7032d97d2ab88591b4d6ca0faac11
#
_entry.id   cea7032d97d2ab88591b4d6ca0faac11
#
_cell.length_a   1.000
_cell.length_b   1.000
_cell.length_c   1.000
_cell.angle_alpha   90.00
_cell.angle_beta   90.00
_cell.angle_gamma   90.00
#
_symmetry.space_group_name_H-M   'P 1'
#
loop_
_entity.id
_entity.type
_entity.pdbx_description
1 polymer ?
#
loop_
_entity_poly.entity_id
_entity_poly.type
_entity_poly.pdbx_seq_one_letter_code
_entity_poly.pdbx_strand_id
1 'polypeptide(L)'
;MKLYNSYTLKTEEFVPIEEGKVSMYVCGPTVYNHAHIGNARPIVVFDTLRRTFEALGYKVKFVSNFTDVDDKIINKALEEGVSEREIADRYIKAYNDVRNSLNIVPLDVTPRVTETMDEIIDFIGKLVEKGNAYVIDGDVYFSVESDPLYGELSHQKLEDLNAGARVETNDQKRNPQDFALWKKTEKGIKWDSPWGEGRPGWHTECVVMIGKEFNSSLIDIHGGGKDLKFPHHENEMAQSECVHHHRLANYWIHNGMLETKGGKMSKSLGNTQWAKDVIAQYGSNLVRWFLLSGKYRDSLIYDEETFQAAKTELAKIETVLKQVEVKSQIAGVTLSDAFNEEKYREFLNQMEDDLNTPNAYMVIFDTVKLLNQSLRTREIDWNAVASNYNAIQKMLEILGVFIDKTILDEQDKKIYQDWNKAKAEKDFETADKYRNILMEKGIL
;
A
#
# COMPACT_ATOMS: atom_id res chain seq x y z
N MET A 1 1.58 -12.90 -14.95
CA MET A 1 1.92 -11.69 -14.14
C MET A 1 3.41 -11.49 -14.15
N LYS A 2 3.88 -10.30 -14.51
CA LYS A 2 5.29 -9.92 -14.43
C LYS A 2 5.49 -8.97 -13.26
N LEU A 3 6.63 -9.08 -12.57
CA LEU A 3 6.98 -8.20 -11.45
C LEU A 3 8.45 -7.79 -11.56
N TYR A 4 8.72 -6.53 -11.29
CA TYR A 4 10.10 -6.07 -11.16
C TYR A 4 10.65 -6.51 -9.81
N ASN A 5 11.68 -7.34 -9.87
CA ASN A 5 12.36 -7.85 -8.67
C ASN A 5 13.57 -6.97 -8.35
N SER A 6 13.55 -6.31 -7.19
CA SER A 6 14.65 -5.44 -6.74
C SER A 6 15.95 -6.20 -6.47
N TYR A 7 15.88 -7.52 -6.26
CA TYR A 7 17.05 -8.37 -6.08
C TYR A 7 17.78 -8.59 -7.41
N THR A 8 17.05 -8.96 -8.47
CA THR A 8 17.65 -9.24 -9.79
C THR A 8 17.76 -7.99 -10.68
N LEU A 9 17.11 -6.89 -10.31
CA LEU A 9 16.94 -5.67 -11.12
C LEU A 9 16.26 -5.92 -12.46
N LYS A 10 15.42 -6.94 -12.55
CA LYS A 10 14.72 -7.34 -13.77
C LYS A 10 13.22 -7.46 -13.54
N THR A 11 12.46 -7.24 -14.60
CA THR A 11 11.05 -7.64 -14.63
C THR A 11 11.00 -9.12 -15.04
N GLU A 12 10.42 -9.94 -14.17
CA GLU A 12 10.41 -11.40 -14.28
C GLU A 12 8.97 -11.91 -14.27
N GLU A 13 8.75 -13.07 -14.91
CA GLU A 13 7.48 -13.79 -14.76
C GLU A 13 7.33 -14.27 -13.32
N PHE A 14 6.17 -13.99 -12.73
CA PHE A 14 5.87 -14.45 -11.39
C PHE A 14 5.55 -15.95 -11.41
N VAL A 15 6.33 -16.70 -10.65
CA VAL A 15 6.14 -18.14 -10.44
C VAL A 15 5.93 -18.36 -8.94
N PRO A 16 4.73 -18.73 -8.50
CA PRO A 16 4.44 -18.95 -7.08
C PRO A 16 5.15 -20.19 -6.54
N ILE A 17 5.47 -20.18 -5.24
CA ILE A 17 5.98 -21.35 -4.53
C ILE A 17 4.94 -22.48 -4.52
N GLU A 18 3.66 -22.11 -4.31
CA GLU A 18 2.55 -23.04 -4.36
C GLU A 18 1.56 -22.59 -5.45
N GLU A 19 1.24 -23.49 -6.39
CA GLU A 19 0.37 -23.19 -7.52
C GLU A 19 -0.99 -22.58 -7.07
N GLY A 20 -1.37 -21.47 -7.69
CA GLY A 20 -2.62 -20.76 -7.38
C GLY A 20 -2.61 -19.99 -6.07
N LYS A 21 -1.50 -19.94 -5.33
CA LYS A 21 -1.37 -19.20 -4.08
C LYS A 21 -0.24 -18.17 -4.16
N VAL A 22 -0.35 -17.13 -3.34
CA VAL A 22 0.69 -16.11 -3.17
C VAL A 22 0.88 -15.84 -1.69
N SER A 23 2.10 -16.00 -1.20
CA SER A 23 2.54 -15.61 0.12
C SER A 23 3.21 -14.23 0.06
N MET A 24 2.60 -13.21 0.68
CA MET A 24 3.07 -11.83 0.62
C MET A 24 3.22 -11.25 2.03
N TYR A 25 4.42 -10.74 2.32
CA TYR A 25 4.71 -10.01 3.54
C TYR A 25 5.18 -8.59 3.21
N VAL A 26 4.65 -7.61 3.92
CA VAL A 26 5.04 -6.21 3.77
C VAL A 26 5.36 -5.66 5.14
N CYS A 27 6.58 -5.11 5.30
CA CYS A 27 6.99 -4.50 6.55
C CYS A 27 6.02 -3.41 7.00
N GLY A 28 5.53 -3.56 8.21
CA GLY A 28 4.61 -2.64 8.84
C GLY A 28 5.29 -1.46 9.53
N PRO A 29 4.53 -0.53 10.10
CA PRO A 29 5.07 0.65 10.74
C PRO A 29 5.52 0.39 12.17
N THR A 30 6.49 1.19 12.65
CA THR A 30 6.69 1.41 14.07
C THR A 30 5.59 2.33 14.60
N VAL A 31 4.81 1.85 15.57
CA VAL A 31 3.54 2.47 15.99
C VAL A 31 3.72 3.45 17.16
N TYR A 32 4.40 4.57 16.90
CA TYR A 32 4.63 5.64 17.88
C TYR A 32 3.96 6.96 17.52
N ASN A 33 3.37 7.08 16.32
CA ASN A 33 2.70 8.30 15.84
C ASN A 33 1.74 7.98 14.68
N HIS A 34 0.90 8.95 14.31
CA HIS A 34 0.06 8.83 13.12
C HIS A 34 0.88 8.58 11.85
N ALA A 35 0.30 7.84 10.91
CA ALA A 35 0.84 7.67 9.57
C ALA A 35 0.81 8.98 8.79
N HIS A 36 1.92 9.38 8.17
CA HIS A 36 1.92 10.45 7.18
C HIS A 36 1.48 9.93 5.81
N ILE A 37 1.11 10.83 4.90
CA ILE A 37 0.58 10.44 3.57
C ILE A 37 1.56 9.55 2.78
N GLY A 38 2.87 9.71 2.95
CA GLY A 38 3.86 8.83 2.35
C GLY A 38 3.76 7.37 2.81
N ASN A 39 3.32 7.12 4.07
CA ASN A 39 3.08 5.76 4.56
C ASN A 39 1.82 5.13 3.95
N ALA A 40 0.89 5.93 3.40
CA ALA A 40 -0.29 5.42 2.72
C ALA A 40 0.07 4.80 1.36
N ARG A 41 1.18 5.21 0.74
CA ARG A 41 1.56 4.70 -0.60
C ARG A 41 1.82 3.19 -0.62
N PRO A 42 2.71 2.62 0.22
CA PRO A 42 2.87 1.16 0.27
C PRO A 42 1.55 0.45 0.62
N ILE A 43 0.74 0.99 1.53
CA ILE A 43 -0.56 0.41 1.87
C ILE A 43 -1.43 0.22 0.62
N VAL A 44 -1.57 1.28 -0.19
CA VAL A 44 -2.40 1.28 -1.41
C VAL A 44 -1.78 0.42 -2.52
N VAL A 45 -0.47 0.50 -2.73
CA VAL A 45 0.22 -0.27 -3.77
C VAL A 45 0.09 -1.78 -3.53
N PHE A 46 0.37 -2.25 -2.31
CA PHE A 46 0.31 -3.68 -2.01
C PHE A 46 -1.12 -4.22 -1.89
N ASP A 47 -2.09 -3.40 -1.49
CA ASP A 47 -3.51 -3.74 -1.60
C ASP A 47 -3.93 -3.91 -3.08
N THR A 48 -3.49 -3.02 -3.95
CA THR A 48 -3.77 -3.10 -5.39
C THR A 48 -3.08 -4.32 -6.02
N LEU A 49 -1.87 -4.65 -5.59
CA LEU A 49 -1.16 -5.87 -6.01
C LEU A 49 -1.94 -7.13 -5.57
N ARG A 50 -2.40 -7.18 -4.32
CA ARG A 50 -3.27 -8.25 -3.82
C ARG A 50 -4.52 -8.41 -4.68
N ARG A 51 -5.27 -7.32 -4.89
CA ARG A 51 -6.50 -7.32 -5.70
C ARG A 51 -6.24 -7.78 -7.13
N THR A 52 -5.10 -7.43 -7.70
CA THR A 52 -4.69 -7.88 -9.04
C THR A 52 -4.47 -9.39 -9.06
N PHE A 53 -3.73 -9.94 -8.10
CA PHE A 53 -3.55 -11.39 -8.00
C PHE A 53 -4.87 -12.13 -7.78
N GLU A 54 -5.76 -11.61 -6.94
CA GLU A 54 -7.08 -12.19 -6.70
C GLU A 54 -7.95 -12.15 -7.96
N ALA A 55 -7.90 -11.06 -8.74
CA ALA A 55 -8.58 -10.96 -10.04
C ALA A 55 -8.03 -11.94 -11.10
N LEU A 56 -6.77 -12.34 -10.97
CA LEU A 56 -6.13 -13.36 -11.81
C LEU A 56 -6.36 -14.79 -11.29
N GLY A 57 -7.14 -14.95 -10.20
CA GLY A 57 -7.52 -16.25 -9.66
C GLY A 57 -6.58 -16.82 -8.59
N TYR A 58 -5.59 -16.07 -8.13
CA TYR A 58 -4.73 -16.49 -7.03
C TYR A 58 -5.40 -16.28 -5.68
N LYS A 59 -5.09 -17.16 -4.73
CA LYS A 59 -5.41 -16.96 -3.31
C LYS A 59 -4.21 -16.32 -2.62
N VAL A 60 -4.36 -15.08 -2.16
CA VAL A 60 -3.26 -14.34 -1.50
C VAL A 60 -3.37 -14.48 0.01
N LYS A 61 -2.27 -14.85 0.68
CA LYS A 61 -2.08 -14.65 2.13
C LYS A 61 -1.20 -13.43 2.32
N PHE A 62 -1.79 -12.34 2.82
CA PHE A 62 -1.12 -11.08 3.02
C PHE A 62 -0.92 -10.78 4.51
N VAL A 63 0.34 -10.68 4.91
CA VAL A 63 0.77 -10.38 6.28
C VAL A 63 1.51 -9.05 6.33
N SER A 64 1.25 -8.23 7.34
CA SER A 64 2.02 -7.01 7.64
C SER A 64 2.02 -6.79 9.14
N ASN A 65 3.19 -6.68 9.73
CA ASN A 65 3.36 -6.55 11.17
C ASN A 65 3.07 -5.15 11.72
N PHE A 66 3.07 -5.08 13.05
CA PHE A 66 3.27 -3.84 13.79
C PHE A 66 4.51 -3.97 14.67
N THR A 67 5.48 -3.07 14.49
CA THR A 67 6.59 -2.91 15.42
C THR A 67 6.08 -2.10 16.61
N ASP A 68 5.71 -2.81 17.67
CA ASP A 68 5.11 -2.27 18.89
C ASP A 68 6.09 -2.18 20.07
N VAL A 69 7.38 -2.40 19.80
CA VAL A 69 8.50 -2.13 20.71
C VAL A 69 9.65 -1.47 19.95
N ASP A 70 10.02 -0.26 20.35
CA ASP A 70 11.10 0.55 19.73
C ASP A 70 11.44 1.73 20.64
N ASP A 71 12.65 2.29 20.50
CA ASP A 71 13.09 3.48 21.26
C ASP A 71 12.11 4.65 21.14
N LYS A 72 11.50 4.83 19.95
CA LYS A 72 10.53 5.91 19.70
C LYS A 72 9.26 5.73 20.51
N ILE A 73 8.80 4.47 20.68
CA ILE A 73 7.63 4.15 21.51
C ILE A 73 7.94 4.39 22.99
N ILE A 74 9.11 3.93 23.46
CA ILE A 74 9.56 4.11 24.84
C ILE A 74 9.68 5.60 25.17
N ASN A 75 10.36 6.37 24.33
CA ASN A 75 10.51 7.81 24.55
C ASN A 75 9.15 8.53 24.56
N LYS A 76 8.25 8.15 23.66
CA LYS A 76 6.90 8.71 23.59
C LYS A 76 6.08 8.38 24.83
N ALA A 77 6.18 7.16 25.33
CA ALA A 77 5.51 6.73 26.55
C ALA A 77 6.01 7.51 27.78
N LEU A 78 7.34 7.71 27.87
CA LEU A 78 7.95 8.53 28.92
C LEU A 78 7.52 10.00 28.86
N GLU A 79 7.47 10.58 27.66
CA GLU A 79 7.01 11.96 27.44
C GLU A 79 5.56 12.17 27.88
N GLU A 80 4.68 11.20 27.59
CA GLU A 80 3.25 11.28 27.89
C GLU A 80 2.88 10.72 29.27
N GLY A 81 3.80 10.06 29.96
CA GLY A 81 3.55 9.45 31.27
C GLY A 81 2.58 8.26 31.23
N VAL A 82 2.60 7.50 30.13
CA VAL A 82 1.76 6.31 29.90
C VAL A 82 2.63 5.09 29.61
N SER A 83 2.03 3.90 29.47
CA SER A 83 2.76 2.69 29.10
C SER A 83 3.06 2.64 27.59
N GLU A 84 4.13 1.93 27.22
CA GLU A 84 4.48 1.67 25.81
C GLU A 84 3.35 0.94 25.07
N ARG A 85 2.69 0.02 25.76
CA ARG A 85 1.52 -0.69 25.22
C ARG A 85 0.38 0.27 24.88
N GLU A 86 0.12 1.25 25.73
CA GLU A 86 -0.92 2.25 25.46
C GLU A 86 -0.59 3.10 24.23
N ILE A 87 0.68 3.50 24.06
CA ILE A 87 1.15 4.19 22.86
C ILE A 87 0.95 3.30 21.63
N ALA A 88 1.44 2.06 21.68
CA ALA A 88 1.34 1.13 20.56
C ALA A 88 -0.12 0.85 20.18
N ASP A 89 -1.00 0.53 21.13
CA ASP A 89 -2.41 0.25 20.86
C ASP A 89 -3.14 1.46 20.24
N ARG A 90 -2.86 2.67 20.71
CA ARG A 90 -3.39 3.92 20.19
C ARG A 90 -3.02 4.10 18.71
N TYR A 91 -1.76 3.91 18.36
CA TYR A 91 -1.30 4.16 17.00
C TYR A 91 -1.53 2.97 16.05
N ILE A 92 -1.64 1.74 16.55
CA ILE A 92 -2.18 0.60 15.80
C ILE A 92 -3.62 0.90 15.38
N LYS A 93 -4.46 1.36 16.32
CA LYS A 93 -5.83 1.76 15.99
C LYS A 93 -5.85 2.85 14.93
N ALA A 94 -5.07 3.92 15.11
CA ALA A 94 -5.00 5.02 14.16
C ALA A 94 -4.52 4.59 12.77
N TYR A 95 -3.61 3.62 12.68
CA TYR A 95 -3.13 3.07 11.42
C TYR A 95 -4.20 2.20 10.73
N ASN A 96 -4.92 1.39 11.51
CA ASN A 96 -6.04 0.61 10.99
C ASN A 96 -7.20 1.50 10.53
N ASP A 97 -7.47 2.62 11.22
CA ASP A 97 -8.44 3.62 10.77
C ASP A 97 -8.05 4.19 9.38
N VAL A 98 -6.75 4.45 9.13
CA VAL A 98 -6.25 4.85 7.81
C VAL A 98 -6.44 3.74 6.76
N ARG A 99 -6.11 2.48 7.10
CA ARG A 99 -6.34 1.33 6.20
C ARG A 99 -7.82 1.23 5.81
N ASN A 100 -8.71 1.26 6.80
CA ASN A 100 -10.15 1.19 6.57
C ASN A 100 -10.66 2.34 5.71
N SER A 101 -10.20 3.56 6.01
CA SER A 101 -10.56 4.76 5.24
C SER A 101 -10.06 4.72 3.80
N LEU A 102 -9.02 3.96 3.51
CA LEU A 102 -8.47 3.77 2.15
C LEU A 102 -9.04 2.53 1.45
N ASN A 103 -10.12 1.93 1.92
CA ASN A 103 -10.75 0.73 1.34
C ASN A 103 -9.77 -0.46 1.20
N ILE A 104 -8.82 -0.59 2.12
CA ILE A 104 -7.87 -1.70 2.11
C ILE A 104 -8.60 -3.00 2.47
N VAL A 105 -8.39 -4.05 1.68
CA VAL A 105 -8.87 -5.39 2.03
C VAL A 105 -8.25 -5.81 3.36
N PRO A 106 -9.04 -6.28 4.34
CA PRO A 106 -8.49 -6.72 5.60
C PRO A 106 -7.32 -7.70 5.42
N LEU A 107 -6.23 -7.46 6.12
CA LEU A 107 -5.07 -8.35 6.07
C LEU A 107 -5.39 -9.68 6.74
N ASP A 108 -4.76 -10.75 6.26
CA ASP A 108 -4.97 -12.07 6.84
C ASP A 108 -4.40 -12.18 8.25
N VAL A 109 -3.22 -11.58 8.47
CA VAL A 109 -2.59 -11.49 9.81
C VAL A 109 -1.85 -10.17 9.96
N THR A 110 -1.88 -9.62 11.18
CA THR A 110 -1.12 -8.42 11.58
C THR A 110 -0.37 -8.70 12.87
N PRO A 111 0.75 -9.46 12.83
CA PRO A 111 1.47 -9.86 14.02
C PRO A 111 2.13 -8.67 14.71
N ARG A 112 2.33 -8.78 16.04
CA ARG A 112 3.07 -7.82 16.84
C ARG A 112 4.41 -8.40 17.26
N VAL A 113 5.42 -7.56 17.37
CA VAL A 113 6.76 -7.96 17.81
C VAL A 113 6.69 -8.50 19.23
N THR A 114 5.95 -7.82 20.13
CA THR A 114 5.79 -8.24 21.53
C THR A 114 5.15 -9.62 21.71
N GLU A 115 4.43 -10.13 20.71
CA GLU A 115 3.77 -11.44 20.68
C GLU A 115 4.64 -12.54 20.02
N THR A 116 5.90 -12.19 19.67
CA THR A 116 6.81 -13.09 18.91
C THR A 116 8.19 -13.16 19.58
N MET A 117 8.29 -12.77 20.84
CA MET A 117 9.56 -12.55 21.50
C MET A 117 10.37 -13.85 21.70
N ASP A 118 9.71 -14.94 22.08
CA ASP A 118 10.38 -16.21 22.33
C ASP A 118 11.03 -16.73 21.03
N GLU A 119 10.32 -16.65 19.92
CA GLU A 119 10.84 -17.07 18.61
C GLU A 119 11.97 -16.15 18.12
N ILE A 120 11.94 -14.86 18.46
CA ILE A 120 13.02 -13.91 18.15
C ILE A 120 14.28 -14.29 18.93
N ILE A 121 14.16 -14.56 20.23
CA ILE A 121 15.29 -14.97 21.08
C ILE A 121 15.91 -16.27 20.57
N ASP A 122 15.08 -17.26 20.24
CA ASP A 122 15.53 -18.54 19.68
C ASP A 122 16.26 -18.34 18.34
N PHE A 123 15.75 -17.47 17.47
CA PHE A 123 16.37 -17.18 16.19
C PHE A 123 17.74 -16.50 16.34
N ILE A 124 17.84 -15.51 17.22
CA ILE A 124 19.11 -14.85 17.55
C ILE A 124 20.10 -15.88 18.13
N GLY A 125 19.63 -16.78 19.00
CA GLY A 125 20.43 -17.89 19.53
C GLY A 125 21.07 -18.74 18.43
N LYS A 126 20.32 -19.10 17.40
CA LYS A 126 20.84 -19.83 16.24
C LYS A 126 21.92 -19.07 15.47
N LEU A 127 21.78 -17.74 15.32
CA LEU A 127 22.82 -16.91 14.70
C LEU A 127 24.11 -16.85 15.53
N VAL A 128 23.98 -16.79 16.86
CA VAL A 128 25.13 -16.84 17.76
C VAL A 128 25.82 -18.20 17.72
N GLU A 129 25.06 -19.31 17.78
CA GLU A 129 25.60 -20.69 17.72
C GLU A 129 26.31 -20.96 16.40
N LYS A 130 25.83 -20.42 15.28
CA LYS A 130 26.46 -20.55 13.96
C LYS A 130 27.66 -19.63 13.76
N GLY A 131 27.92 -18.69 14.68
CA GLY A 131 29.03 -17.74 14.59
C GLY A 131 28.75 -16.53 13.69
N ASN A 132 27.49 -16.34 13.26
CA ASN A 132 27.08 -15.18 12.46
C ASN A 132 26.76 -13.97 13.33
N ALA A 133 26.64 -14.16 14.64
CA ALA A 133 26.45 -13.11 15.62
C ALA A 133 27.40 -13.25 16.81
N TYR A 134 27.64 -12.17 17.51
CA TYR A 134 28.52 -12.12 18.68
C TYR A 134 27.94 -11.24 19.79
N VAL A 135 28.32 -11.53 21.03
CA VAL A 135 27.83 -10.87 22.24
C VAL A 135 28.88 -9.91 22.77
N ILE A 136 28.47 -8.68 23.12
CA ILE A 136 29.30 -7.69 23.83
C ILE A 136 28.47 -7.07 24.94
N ASP A 137 28.84 -7.28 26.19
CA ASP A 137 28.25 -6.67 27.39
C ASP A 137 26.71 -6.81 27.50
N GLY A 138 26.13 -7.85 26.86
CA GLY A 138 24.70 -8.13 26.86
C GLY A 138 23.98 -7.66 25.58
N ASP A 139 24.64 -6.90 24.74
CA ASP A 139 24.18 -6.64 23.36
C ASP A 139 24.59 -7.81 22.47
N VAL A 140 23.76 -8.13 21.44
CA VAL A 140 24.09 -9.09 20.40
C VAL A 140 24.10 -8.39 19.04
N TYR A 141 25.19 -8.54 18.32
CA TYR A 141 25.38 -7.95 16.98
C TYR A 141 25.50 -9.04 15.92
N PHE A 142 24.86 -8.83 14.79
CA PHE A 142 25.09 -9.59 13.56
C PHE A 142 26.41 -9.13 12.94
N SER A 143 27.26 -10.09 12.53
CA SER A 143 28.50 -9.82 11.83
C SER A 143 28.23 -9.83 10.32
N VAL A 144 28.19 -8.66 9.67
CA VAL A 144 27.93 -8.55 8.24
C VAL A 144 28.99 -9.27 7.39
N GLU A 145 30.22 -9.39 7.89
CA GLU A 145 31.31 -10.12 7.21
C GLU A 145 31.10 -11.63 7.22
N SER A 146 30.20 -12.14 8.07
CA SER A 146 29.88 -13.58 8.12
C SER A 146 28.94 -14.02 7.00
N ASP A 147 28.32 -13.08 6.28
CA ASP A 147 27.51 -13.33 5.12
C ASP A 147 28.24 -12.85 3.85
N PRO A 148 28.76 -13.76 3.01
CA PRO A 148 29.49 -13.40 1.79
C PRO A 148 28.60 -12.75 0.73
N LEU A 149 27.27 -12.83 0.87
CA LEU A 149 26.27 -12.26 -0.04
C LEU A 149 25.72 -10.90 0.44
N TYR A 150 26.20 -10.39 1.59
CA TYR A 150 25.74 -9.11 2.12
C TYR A 150 25.95 -7.98 1.11
N GLY A 151 24.87 -7.28 0.81
CA GLY A 151 24.83 -6.18 -0.19
C GLY A 151 24.23 -6.60 -1.54
N GLU A 152 23.88 -7.86 -1.75
CA GLU A 152 23.29 -8.32 -3.02
C GLU A 152 21.90 -7.74 -3.29
N LEU A 153 21.05 -7.59 -2.27
CA LEU A 153 19.73 -6.99 -2.45
C LEU A 153 19.83 -5.49 -2.74
N SER A 154 20.65 -4.78 -1.98
CA SER A 154 20.83 -3.33 -2.13
C SER A 154 21.70 -2.96 -3.33
N HIS A 155 22.47 -3.90 -3.87
CA HIS A 155 23.51 -3.71 -4.88
C HIS A 155 24.62 -2.75 -4.40
N GLN A 156 24.95 -2.82 -3.11
CA GLN A 156 25.98 -2.01 -2.46
C GLN A 156 27.12 -2.90 -2.00
N LYS A 157 28.34 -2.44 -2.16
CA LYS A 157 29.50 -3.14 -1.62
C LYS A 157 29.77 -2.70 -0.19
N LEU A 158 30.11 -3.63 0.68
CA LEU A 158 30.42 -3.35 2.09
C LEU A 158 31.54 -2.31 2.26
N GLU A 159 32.53 -2.32 1.35
CA GLU A 159 33.62 -1.35 1.31
C GLU A 159 33.13 0.08 1.07
N ASP A 160 32.17 0.26 0.16
CA ASP A 160 31.60 1.56 -0.17
C ASP A 160 30.72 2.10 0.96
N LEU A 161 30.01 1.21 1.65
CA LEU A 161 29.21 1.52 2.84
C LEU A 161 30.08 2.04 4.00
N ASN A 162 31.24 1.44 4.21
CA ASN A 162 32.19 1.85 5.25
C ASN A 162 32.78 3.25 4.97
N ALA A 163 32.96 3.61 3.69
CA ALA A 163 33.50 4.90 3.28
C ALA A 163 32.51 6.07 3.44
N GLY A 164 31.20 5.80 3.41
CA GLY A 164 30.11 6.80 3.42
C GLY A 164 29.34 6.93 4.74
N ALA A 165 29.59 6.07 5.71
CA ALA A 165 28.74 5.95 6.86
C ALA A 165 28.92 7.09 7.88
N ARG A 166 27.84 7.86 8.08
CA ARG A 166 27.54 8.49 9.37
C ARG A 166 27.04 7.37 10.32
N VAL A 167 27.90 6.42 10.66
CA VAL A 167 27.59 5.41 11.67
C VAL A 167 27.81 6.08 13.02
N GLU A 168 26.82 5.99 13.91
CA GLU A 168 27.11 6.14 15.34
C GLU A 168 28.19 5.11 15.64
N THR A 169 29.40 5.58 15.79
CA THR A 169 30.57 4.77 16.10
C THR A 169 30.40 4.23 17.51
N ASN A 170 29.77 3.05 17.62
CA ASN A 170 29.97 2.25 18.80
C ASN A 170 31.33 1.58 18.61
N ASP A 171 32.35 2.06 19.29
CA ASP A 171 33.75 1.57 19.24
C ASP A 171 33.89 0.08 19.59
N GLN A 172 32.83 -0.56 20.07
CA GLN A 172 32.79 -1.97 20.42
C GLN A 172 32.44 -2.91 19.27
N LYS A 173 31.83 -2.42 18.15
CA LYS A 173 31.48 -3.26 17.00
C LYS A 173 32.74 -3.72 16.26
N ARG A 174 32.74 -4.98 15.79
CA ARG A 174 33.81 -5.53 14.93
C ARG A 174 33.89 -4.86 13.58
N ASN A 175 32.71 -4.57 12.98
CA ASN A 175 32.56 -3.81 11.73
C ASN A 175 31.53 -2.70 11.97
N PRO A 176 31.74 -1.47 11.45
CA PRO A 176 30.79 -0.38 11.59
C PRO A 176 29.37 -0.71 11.08
N GLN A 177 29.25 -1.59 10.08
CA GLN A 177 27.99 -2.01 9.51
C GLN A 177 27.28 -3.12 10.29
N ASP A 178 27.93 -3.75 11.27
CA ASP A 178 27.30 -4.74 12.14
C ASP A 178 26.07 -4.10 12.82
N PHE A 179 24.97 -4.83 12.89
CA PHE A 179 23.72 -4.32 13.40
C PHE A 179 23.22 -5.11 14.62
N ALA A 180 22.54 -4.42 15.52
CA ALA A 180 22.05 -5.03 16.74
C ALA A 180 20.90 -6.01 16.45
N LEU A 181 21.01 -7.21 16.98
CA LEU A 181 19.97 -8.24 17.04
C LEU A 181 19.24 -8.20 18.37
N TRP A 182 19.99 -7.95 19.47
CA TRP A 182 19.47 -7.77 20.81
C TRP A 182 20.16 -6.57 21.45
N LYS A 183 19.40 -5.73 22.11
CA LYS A 183 19.90 -4.56 22.84
C LYS A 183 19.60 -4.72 24.29
N LYS A 184 20.66 -4.80 25.13
CA LYS A 184 20.55 -4.65 26.58
C LYS A 184 19.88 -3.30 26.88
N THR A 185 18.88 -3.30 27.74
CA THR A 185 18.20 -2.07 28.15
C THR A 185 17.85 -2.06 29.61
N GLU A 186 18.02 -0.90 30.23
CA GLU A 186 17.59 -0.65 31.59
C GLU A 186 16.25 0.07 31.68
N LYS A 187 15.85 0.72 30.60
CA LYS A 187 14.62 1.54 30.48
C LYS A 187 13.60 0.93 29.56
N GLY A 188 12.33 1.12 29.90
CA GLY A 188 11.21 0.67 29.14
C GLY A 188 10.94 -0.83 29.22
N ILE A 189 10.08 -1.31 28.32
CA ILE A 189 9.73 -2.73 28.25
C ILE A 189 10.94 -3.57 27.83
N LYS A 190 11.13 -4.71 28.48
CA LYS A 190 12.25 -5.62 28.26
C LYS A 190 11.86 -7.05 28.55
N TRP A 191 12.67 -7.98 28.05
CA TRP A 191 12.49 -9.41 28.19
C TRP A 191 13.80 -10.06 28.64
N ASP A 192 13.65 -11.17 29.34
CA ASP A 192 14.79 -12.02 29.69
C ASP A 192 15.31 -12.74 28.45
N SER A 193 16.62 -12.84 28.34
CA SER A 193 17.30 -13.59 27.30
C SER A 193 18.57 -14.25 27.81
N PRO A 194 19.19 -15.20 27.07
CA PRO A 194 20.50 -15.77 27.43
C PRO A 194 21.61 -14.73 27.57
N TRP A 195 21.44 -13.53 27.02
CA TRP A 195 22.43 -12.45 27.03
C TRP A 195 22.13 -11.38 28.10
N GLY A 196 21.01 -11.53 28.80
CA GLY A 196 20.49 -10.60 29.80
C GLY A 196 19.21 -9.91 29.38
N GLU A 197 18.66 -9.09 30.28
CA GLU A 197 17.44 -8.31 30.00
C GLU A 197 17.67 -7.30 28.88
N GLY A 198 16.73 -7.28 27.91
CA GLY A 198 16.85 -6.39 26.77
C GLY A 198 15.62 -6.46 25.83
N ARG A 199 15.82 -6.07 24.60
CA ARG A 199 14.80 -6.07 23.54
C ARG A 199 15.43 -6.35 22.18
N PRO A 200 14.63 -6.78 21.19
CA PRO A 200 15.13 -7.11 19.85
C PRO A 200 15.63 -5.86 19.11
N GLY A 201 16.58 -6.09 18.22
CA GLY A 201 16.90 -5.17 17.15
C GLY A 201 15.84 -5.22 16.03
N TRP A 202 15.56 -4.10 15.44
CA TRP A 202 14.50 -3.92 14.43
C TRP A 202 14.58 -4.86 13.23
N HIS A 203 15.77 -5.30 12.84
CA HIS A 203 15.99 -6.08 11.61
C HIS A 203 15.71 -7.58 11.75
N THR A 204 15.46 -8.10 12.96
CA THR A 204 15.18 -9.51 13.19
C THR A 204 13.70 -9.84 13.22
N GLU A 205 12.88 -8.84 13.51
CA GLU A 205 11.45 -8.98 13.74
C GLU A 205 10.73 -9.64 12.58
N CYS A 206 10.90 -9.08 11.35
CA CYS A 206 10.18 -9.53 10.17
C CYS A 206 10.62 -10.93 9.73
N VAL A 207 11.91 -11.25 9.82
CA VAL A 207 12.43 -12.59 9.49
C VAL A 207 11.71 -13.67 10.28
N VAL A 208 11.58 -13.44 11.59
CA VAL A 208 10.95 -14.39 12.51
C VAL A 208 9.44 -14.45 12.31
N MET A 209 8.78 -13.30 12.15
CA MET A 209 7.35 -13.25 11.89
C MET A 209 6.97 -13.90 10.56
N ILE A 210 7.79 -13.77 9.52
CA ILE A 210 7.60 -14.51 8.25
C ILE A 210 7.63 -16.01 8.52
N GLY A 211 8.66 -16.50 9.22
CA GLY A 211 8.78 -17.92 9.56
C GLY A 211 7.56 -18.45 10.31
N LYS A 212 7.11 -17.71 11.31
CA LYS A 212 5.96 -18.05 12.16
C LYS A 212 4.63 -18.03 11.36
N GLU A 213 4.37 -16.95 10.67
CA GLU A 213 3.06 -16.74 10.04
C GLU A 213 2.85 -17.59 8.78
N PHE A 214 3.89 -17.83 8.00
CA PHE A 214 3.79 -18.67 6.80
C PHE A 214 4.14 -20.15 7.05
N ASN A 215 4.63 -20.48 8.25
CA ASN A 215 5.20 -21.79 8.56
C ASN A 215 6.27 -22.20 7.51
N SER A 216 7.01 -21.22 7.04
CA SER A 216 8.04 -21.32 6.00
C SER A 216 9.03 -20.18 6.15
N SER A 217 10.31 -20.46 5.97
CA SER A 217 11.36 -19.45 5.93
C SER A 217 11.57 -18.82 4.53
N LEU A 218 10.76 -19.23 3.54
CA LEU A 218 10.76 -18.67 2.20
C LEU A 218 9.33 -18.33 1.78
N ILE A 219 9.12 -17.10 1.28
CA ILE A 219 7.85 -16.62 0.76
C ILE A 219 7.97 -16.15 -0.70
N ASP A 220 6.83 -15.96 -1.37
CA ASP A 220 6.84 -15.44 -2.74
C ASP A 220 7.30 -13.99 -2.78
N ILE A 221 6.64 -13.10 -2.05
CA ILE A 221 6.83 -11.65 -2.15
C ILE A 221 7.15 -11.06 -0.78
N HIS A 222 8.25 -10.33 -0.70
CA HIS A 222 8.56 -9.43 0.41
C HIS A 222 8.61 -7.99 -0.11
N GLY A 223 7.90 -7.08 0.57
CA GLY A 223 7.74 -5.72 0.08
C GLY A 223 7.80 -4.62 1.12
N GLY A 224 7.95 -3.39 0.61
CA GLY A 224 7.97 -2.19 1.44
C GLY A 224 8.32 -0.93 0.64
N GLY A 225 8.54 0.18 1.33
CA GLY A 225 9.07 1.40 0.74
C GLY A 225 10.53 1.22 0.28
N LYS A 226 10.94 1.98 -0.73
CA LYS A 226 12.32 1.95 -1.25
C LYS A 226 13.38 2.23 -0.18
N ASP A 227 13.03 2.98 0.84
CA ASP A 227 13.90 3.29 1.98
C ASP A 227 14.14 2.09 2.92
N LEU A 228 13.30 1.06 2.85
CA LEU A 228 13.51 -0.19 3.58
C LEU A 228 14.48 -1.13 2.87
N LYS A 229 14.73 -0.95 1.57
CA LYS A 229 15.63 -1.81 0.81
C LYS A 229 16.99 -1.95 1.47
N PHE A 230 17.53 -0.82 1.97
CA PHE A 230 18.76 -0.77 2.76
C PHE A 230 18.58 0.22 3.91
N PRO A 231 18.98 -0.14 5.15
CA PRO A 231 19.61 -1.42 5.52
C PRO A 231 18.60 -2.54 5.88
N HIS A 232 17.29 -2.26 6.05
CA HIS A 232 16.35 -3.15 6.72
C HIS A 232 16.20 -4.52 6.02
N HIS A 233 15.76 -4.51 4.76
CA HIS A 233 15.55 -5.76 3.99
C HIS A 233 16.86 -6.50 3.67
N GLU A 234 17.96 -5.77 3.46
CA GLU A 234 19.29 -6.37 3.32
C GLU A 234 19.67 -7.15 4.59
N ASN A 235 19.47 -6.55 5.76
CA ASN A 235 19.76 -7.17 7.03
C ASN A 235 18.83 -8.36 7.34
N GLU A 236 17.58 -8.33 6.88
CA GLU A 236 16.67 -9.47 6.99
C GLU A 236 17.13 -10.63 6.11
N MET A 237 17.50 -10.34 4.86
CA MET A 237 17.97 -11.33 3.90
C MET A 237 19.23 -12.02 4.41
N ALA A 238 20.22 -11.25 4.88
CA ALA A 238 21.47 -11.79 5.44
C ALA A 238 21.21 -12.75 6.61
N GLN A 239 20.31 -12.40 7.53
CA GLN A 239 19.95 -13.28 8.64
C GLN A 239 19.31 -14.59 8.17
N SER A 240 18.40 -14.50 7.18
CA SER A 240 17.76 -15.69 6.60
C SER A 240 18.79 -16.61 5.92
N GLU A 241 19.70 -16.06 5.13
CA GLU A 241 20.73 -16.83 4.44
C GLU A 241 21.67 -17.54 5.40
N CYS A 242 22.07 -16.87 6.48
CA CYS A 242 22.92 -17.46 7.52
C CYS A 242 22.22 -18.59 8.27
N VAL A 243 20.94 -18.50 8.55
CA VAL A 243 20.20 -19.52 9.31
C VAL A 243 19.65 -20.62 8.42
N HIS A 244 19.06 -20.27 7.29
CA HIS A 244 18.27 -21.18 6.45
C HIS A 244 18.97 -21.59 5.15
N HIS A 245 20.10 -20.95 4.79
CA HIS A 245 20.88 -21.20 3.57
C HIS A 245 20.09 -20.89 2.29
N HIS A 246 19.14 -19.96 2.38
CA HIS A 246 18.39 -19.44 1.25
C HIS A 246 17.83 -18.03 1.59
N ARG A 247 17.48 -17.30 0.54
CA ARG A 247 16.84 -15.96 0.66
C ARG A 247 15.49 -16.07 1.35
N LEU A 248 15.06 -14.94 1.96
CA LEU A 248 13.79 -14.83 2.67
C LEU A 248 12.57 -14.80 1.72
N ALA A 249 12.76 -14.26 0.50
CA ALA A 249 11.70 -14.14 -0.51
C ALA A 249 12.23 -14.34 -1.93
N ASN A 250 11.37 -14.85 -2.83
CA ASN A 250 11.67 -14.96 -4.25
C ASN A 250 11.64 -13.59 -4.96
N TYR A 251 10.67 -12.73 -4.60
CA TYR A 251 10.47 -11.41 -5.21
C TYR A 251 10.53 -10.33 -4.14
N TRP A 252 11.42 -9.36 -4.36
CA TRP A 252 11.57 -8.19 -3.52
C TRP A 252 10.97 -6.97 -4.22
N ILE A 253 9.88 -6.42 -3.68
CA ILE A 253 9.11 -5.35 -4.31
C ILE A 253 9.20 -4.09 -3.47
N HIS A 254 9.70 -3.00 -4.08
CA HIS A 254 9.84 -1.71 -3.40
C HIS A 254 9.10 -0.61 -4.14
N ASN A 255 8.17 0.06 -3.45
CA ASN A 255 7.52 1.24 -3.98
C ASN A 255 8.38 2.50 -3.77
N GLY A 256 8.30 3.42 -4.72
CA GLY A 256 8.98 4.71 -4.66
C GLY A 256 8.40 5.62 -3.56
N MET A 257 9.15 6.64 -3.22
CA MET A 257 8.78 7.61 -2.18
C MET A 257 7.70 8.58 -2.64
N LEU A 258 6.97 9.14 -1.69
CA LEU A 258 6.16 10.33 -1.91
C LEU A 258 6.99 11.54 -1.50
N GLU A 259 7.22 12.45 -2.45
CA GLU A 259 8.08 13.63 -2.29
C GLU A 259 7.27 14.91 -2.46
N THR A 260 7.71 16.01 -1.85
CA THR A 260 7.19 17.36 -2.11
C THR A 260 8.10 18.09 -3.09
N LYS A 261 7.67 19.21 -3.68
CA LYS A 261 8.54 20.08 -4.51
C LYS A 261 9.82 20.54 -3.78
N GLY A 262 9.84 20.49 -2.44
CA GLY A 262 10.99 20.77 -1.60
C GLY A 262 11.84 19.55 -1.22
N GLY A 263 11.58 18.36 -1.79
CA GLY A 263 12.26 17.10 -1.49
C GLY A 263 11.47 16.17 -0.57
N LYS A 264 12.16 15.27 0.15
CA LYS A 264 11.54 14.27 1.03
C LYS A 264 10.70 14.92 2.13
N MET A 265 9.46 14.43 2.31
CA MET A 265 8.66 14.77 3.48
C MET A 265 9.35 14.27 4.75
N SER A 266 9.57 15.13 5.72
CA SER A 266 10.10 14.73 7.03
C SER A 266 9.50 15.55 8.16
N LYS A 267 9.37 14.93 9.33
CA LYS A 267 8.87 15.59 10.54
C LYS A 267 9.76 16.74 10.98
N SER A 268 11.08 16.60 10.80
CA SER A 268 12.06 17.63 11.14
C SER A 268 11.95 18.89 10.30
N LEU A 269 11.40 18.80 9.08
CA LEU A 269 11.17 19.94 8.19
C LEU A 269 9.77 20.56 8.37
N GLY A 270 8.90 19.99 9.23
CA GLY A 270 7.55 20.49 9.46
C GLY A 270 6.61 20.41 8.25
N ASN A 271 6.99 19.71 7.17
CA ASN A 271 6.23 19.56 5.93
C ASN A 271 5.44 18.24 5.85
N THR A 272 5.29 17.55 6.98
CA THR A 272 4.58 16.27 7.06
C THR A 272 3.07 16.48 7.09
N GLN A 273 2.35 15.83 6.18
CA GLN A 273 0.90 15.76 6.22
C GLN A 273 0.43 14.38 6.69
N TRP A 274 -0.49 14.36 7.64
CA TRP A 274 -1.02 13.11 8.17
C TRP A 274 -2.01 12.49 7.17
N ALA A 275 -1.89 11.19 6.94
CA ALA A 275 -2.76 10.48 6.01
C ALA A 275 -4.25 10.67 6.35
N LYS A 276 -4.61 10.62 7.64
CA LYS A 276 -5.98 10.83 8.11
C LYS A 276 -6.56 12.17 7.68
N ASP A 277 -5.75 13.24 7.73
CA ASP A 277 -6.21 14.61 7.42
C ASP A 277 -6.37 14.79 5.89
N VAL A 278 -5.44 14.25 5.11
CA VAL A 278 -5.53 14.23 3.64
C VAL A 278 -6.75 13.42 3.18
N ILE A 279 -7.01 12.26 3.78
CA ILE A 279 -8.19 11.44 3.47
C ILE A 279 -9.48 12.15 3.85
N ALA A 280 -9.52 12.81 5.02
CA ALA A 280 -10.69 13.58 5.46
C ALA A 280 -10.97 14.76 4.52
N GLN A 281 -9.94 15.42 4.00
CA GLN A 281 -10.06 16.57 3.10
C GLN A 281 -10.49 16.19 1.68
N TYR A 282 -9.93 15.11 1.13
CA TYR A 282 -10.03 14.79 -0.29
C TYR A 282 -10.85 13.52 -0.61
N GLY A 283 -11.14 12.73 0.40
CA GLY A 283 -11.81 11.43 0.25
C GLY A 283 -10.89 10.30 -0.18
N SER A 284 -11.30 9.09 0.16
CA SER A 284 -10.57 7.85 -0.08
C SER A 284 -10.24 7.62 -1.57
N ASN A 285 -11.25 7.75 -2.43
CA ASN A 285 -11.12 7.47 -3.85
C ASN A 285 -10.08 8.36 -4.53
N LEU A 286 -10.08 9.67 -4.22
CA LEU A 286 -9.12 10.59 -4.80
C LEU A 286 -7.70 10.32 -4.28
N VAL A 287 -7.55 10.02 -2.99
CA VAL A 287 -6.24 9.67 -2.42
C VAL A 287 -5.67 8.41 -3.07
N ARG A 288 -6.49 7.35 -3.23
CA ARG A 288 -6.05 6.13 -3.93
C ARG A 288 -5.71 6.40 -5.39
N TRP A 289 -6.58 7.12 -6.11
CA TRP A 289 -6.35 7.48 -7.51
C TRP A 289 -5.03 8.22 -7.69
N PHE A 290 -4.77 9.21 -6.84
CA PHE A 290 -3.51 9.95 -6.84
C PHE A 290 -2.31 9.04 -6.56
N LEU A 291 -2.36 8.21 -5.51
CA LEU A 291 -1.24 7.35 -5.11
C LEU A 291 -0.89 6.27 -6.15
N LEU A 292 -1.83 5.92 -7.03
CA LEU A 292 -1.67 4.98 -8.13
C LEU A 292 -1.44 5.65 -9.51
N SER A 293 -1.38 6.98 -9.59
CA SER A 293 -1.28 7.72 -10.87
C SER A 293 0.05 7.56 -11.59
N GLY A 294 1.11 7.15 -10.89
CA GLY A 294 2.44 6.87 -11.43
C GLY A 294 2.83 5.41 -11.26
N LYS A 295 3.88 4.98 -11.94
CA LYS A 295 4.46 3.65 -11.69
C LYS A 295 4.84 3.51 -10.22
N TYR A 296 4.48 2.40 -9.60
CA TYR A 296 4.67 2.25 -8.15
C TYR A 296 6.14 2.37 -7.71
N ARG A 297 7.10 2.03 -8.57
CA ARG A 297 8.54 2.09 -8.29
C ARG A 297 9.13 3.51 -8.34
N ASP A 298 8.48 4.42 -9.04
CA ASP A 298 8.96 5.78 -9.22
C ASP A 298 8.52 6.65 -8.04
N SER A 299 9.30 7.68 -7.71
CA SER A 299 8.85 8.70 -6.76
C SER A 299 7.64 9.44 -7.32
N LEU A 300 6.70 9.79 -6.45
CA LEU A 300 5.50 10.55 -6.80
C LEU A 300 5.56 11.91 -6.10
N ILE A 301 5.34 12.97 -6.86
CA ILE A 301 5.35 14.33 -6.30
C ILE A 301 3.95 14.64 -5.75
N TYR A 302 3.92 14.99 -4.47
CA TYR A 302 2.72 15.43 -3.76
C TYR A 302 2.72 16.97 -3.70
N ASP A 303 1.88 17.57 -4.53
CA ASP A 303 1.58 19.00 -4.50
C ASP A 303 0.14 19.28 -4.96
N GLU A 304 -0.29 20.53 -4.83
CA GLU A 304 -1.66 20.93 -5.20
C GLU A 304 -1.97 20.68 -6.68
N GLU A 305 -1.01 20.89 -7.57
CA GLU A 305 -1.19 20.74 -9.02
C GLU A 305 -1.44 19.28 -9.40
N THR A 306 -0.60 18.37 -8.91
CA THR A 306 -0.71 16.93 -9.18
C THR A 306 -1.99 16.35 -8.57
N PHE A 307 -2.37 16.83 -7.38
CA PHE A 307 -3.62 16.42 -6.74
C PHE A 307 -4.86 16.91 -7.49
N GLN A 308 -4.82 18.17 -7.98
CA GLN A 308 -5.91 18.74 -8.78
C GLN A 308 -6.05 18.05 -10.15
N ALA A 309 -4.94 17.61 -10.76
CA ALA A 309 -4.96 16.80 -11.97
C ALA A 309 -5.67 15.46 -11.72
N ALA A 310 -5.28 14.74 -10.66
CA ALA A 310 -5.92 13.49 -10.25
C ALA A 310 -7.43 13.67 -9.97
N LYS A 311 -7.83 14.77 -9.32
CA LYS A 311 -9.23 15.11 -9.06
C LYS A 311 -10.02 15.32 -10.36
N THR A 312 -9.42 16.02 -11.32
CA THR A 312 -10.05 16.26 -12.62
C THR A 312 -10.24 14.97 -13.42
N GLU A 313 -9.30 14.05 -13.33
CA GLU A 313 -9.37 12.73 -13.96
C GLU A 313 -10.49 11.88 -13.36
N LEU A 314 -10.50 11.73 -12.04
CA LEU A 314 -11.50 10.93 -11.33
C LEU A 314 -12.91 11.47 -11.56
N ALA A 315 -13.09 12.79 -11.54
CA ALA A 315 -14.38 13.44 -11.79
C ALA A 315 -14.98 13.13 -13.17
N LYS A 316 -14.15 12.87 -14.20
CA LYS A 316 -14.65 12.44 -15.52
C LYS A 316 -15.29 11.06 -15.48
N ILE A 317 -14.71 10.16 -14.68
CA ILE A 317 -15.23 8.80 -14.49
C ILE A 317 -16.52 8.87 -13.67
N GLU A 318 -16.51 9.55 -12.55
CA GLU A 318 -17.69 9.76 -11.69
C GLU A 318 -18.86 10.35 -12.47
N THR A 319 -18.59 11.37 -13.29
CA THR A 319 -19.61 12.03 -14.10
C THR A 319 -20.28 11.06 -15.09
N VAL A 320 -19.53 10.24 -15.79
CA VAL A 320 -20.13 9.32 -16.79
C VAL A 320 -20.89 8.19 -16.11
N LEU A 321 -20.38 7.64 -15.01
CA LEU A 321 -21.09 6.59 -14.25
C LEU A 321 -22.41 7.13 -13.71
N LYS A 322 -22.41 8.33 -13.13
CA LYS A 322 -23.63 9.02 -12.69
C LYS A 322 -24.62 9.24 -13.83
N GLN A 323 -24.15 9.65 -15.02
CA GLN A 323 -25.03 9.83 -16.18
C GLN A 323 -25.71 8.53 -16.60
N VAL A 324 -25.02 7.38 -16.52
CA VAL A 324 -25.64 6.08 -16.79
C VAL A 324 -26.75 5.80 -15.78
N GLU A 325 -26.47 5.97 -14.50
CA GLU A 325 -27.39 5.69 -13.39
C GLU A 325 -28.64 6.58 -13.46
N VAL A 326 -28.46 7.88 -13.71
CA VAL A 326 -29.55 8.82 -13.86
C VAL A 326 -30.41 8.50 -15.08
N LYS A 327 -29.77 8.35 -16.26
CA LYS A 327 -30.51 8.13 -17.51
C LYS A 327 -31.25 6.80 -17.53
N SER A 328 -30.67 5.72 -16.99
CA SER A 328 -31.33 4.42 -16.91
C SER A 328 -32.57 4.46 -16.02
N GLN A 329 -32.49 5.13 -14.86
CA GLN A 329 -33.62 5.31 -13.96
C GLN A 329 -34.74 6.18 -14.58
N ILE A 330 -34.39 7.24 -15.30
CA ILE A 330 -35.36 8.08 -16.01
C ILE A 330 -36.03 7.31 -17.15
N ALA A 331 -35.30 6.43 -17.84
CA ALA A 331 -35.82 5.57 -18.88
C ALA A 331 -36.60 4.36 -18.36
N GLY A 332 -36.61 4.13 -17.04
CA GLY A 332 -37.22 2.94 -16.42
C GLY A 332 -36.51 1.64 -16.79
N VAL A 333 -35.22 1.70 -17.12
CA VAL A 333 -34.42 0.55 -17.54
C VAL A 333 -33.56 0.06 -16.36
N THR A 334 -33.62 -1.23 -16.11
CA THR A 334 -32.62 -1.91 -15.26
C THR A 334 -31.45 -2.35 -16.14
N LEU A 335 -30.23 -1.94 -15.75
CA LEU A 335 -29.03 -2.36 -16.47
C LEU A 335 -28.85 -3.87 -16.37
N SER A 336 -28.51 -4.51 -17.49
CA SER A 336 -28.20 -5.94 -17.54
C SER A 336 -26.81 -6.25 -16.96
N ASP A 337 -26.54 -7.53 -16.76
CA ASP A 337 -25.22 -8.04 -16.35
C ASP A 337 -24.22 -8.13 -17.53
N ALA A 338 -24.53 -7.48 -18.68
CA ALA A 338 -23.62 -7.45 -19.81
C ALA A 338 -22.26 -6.88 -19.41
N PHE A 339 -21.19 -7.47 -19.93
CA PHE A 339 -19.83 -7.15 -19.52
C PHE A 339 -18.90 -7.01 -20.72
N ASN A 340 -18.04 -6.00 -20.75
CA ASN A 340 -17.03 -5.81 -21.77
C ASN A 340 -15.75 -6.56 -21.41
N GLU A 341 -15.73 -7.86 -21.72
CA GLU A 341 -14.60 -8.76 -21.45
C GLU A 341 -13.30 -8.28 -22.12
N GLU A 342 -13.38 -7.72 -23.34
CA GLU A 342 -12.23 -7.23 -24.09
C GLU A 342 -11.54 -6.10 -23.34
N LYS A 343 -12.27 -5.06 -22.94
CA LYS A 343 -11.71 -3.92 -22.21
C LYS A 343 -11.23 -4.31 -20.81
N TYR A 344 -11.94 -5.18 -20.13
CA TYR A 344 -11.49 -5.69 -18.85
C TYR A 344 -10.19 -6.50 -18.98
N ARG A 345 -10.06 -7.34 -20.01
CA ARG A 345 -8.82 -8.09 -20.25
C ARG A 345 -7.67 -7.17 -20.65
N GLU A 346 -7.90 -6.12 -21.46
CA GLU A 346 -6.90 -5.09 -21.74
C GLU A 346 -6.40 -4.43 -20.44
N PHE A 347 -7.30 -4.07 -19.54
CA PHE A 347 -6.95 -3.52 -18.23
C PHE A 347 -6.10 -4.51 -17.42
N LEU A 348 -6.53 -5.76 -17.29
CA LEU A 348 -5.76 -6.78 -16.57
C LEU A 348 -4.37 -6.99 -17.18
N ASN A 349 -4.23 -6.96 -18.50
CA ASN A 349 -2.93 -7.07 -19.16
C ASN A 349 -1.97 -5.96 -18.73
N GLN A 350 -2.46 -4.74 -18.50
CA GLN A 350 -1.63 -3.65 -17.96
C GLN A 350 -1.27 -3.90 -16.49
N MET A 351 -2.21 -4.39 -15.69
CA MET A 351 -1.96 -4.72 -14.29
C MET A 351 -0.99 -5.91 -14.15
N GLU A 352 -1.02 -6.85 -15.08
CA GLU A 352 -0.09 -7.99 -15.16
C GLU A 352 1.33 -7.59 -15.57
N ASP A 353 1.52 -6.42 -16.16
CA ASP A 353 2.82 -5.89 -16.58
C ASP A 353 3.40 -4.95 -15.50
N ASP A 354 3.89 -5.54 -14.41
CA ASP A 354 4.53 -4.85 -13.30
C ASP A 354 3.63 -3.77 -12.65
N LEU A 355 2.35 -4.10 -12.46
CA LEU A 355 1.34 -3.20 -11.88
C LEU A 355 1.33 -1.82 -12.57
N ASN A 356 1.24 -1.81 -13.90
CA ASN A 356 1.30 -0.59 -14.73
C ASN A 356 0.00 0.21 -14.67
N THR A 357 -0.26 0.79 -13.49
CA THR A 357 -1.48 1.57 -13.23
C THR A 357 -1.66 2.77 -14.17
N PRO A 358 -0.62 3.50 -14.62
CA PRO A 358 -0.81 4.57 -15.60
C PRO A 358 -1.43 4.08 -16.93
N ASN A 359 -0.97 2.96 -17.46
CA ASN A 359 -1.55 2.38 -18.66
C ASN A 359 -2.94 1.78 -18.41
N ALA A 360 -3.17 1.18 -17.24
CA ALA A 360 -4.48 0.72 -16.81
C ALA A 360 -5.51 1.87 -16.77
N TYR A 361 -5.10 3.06 -16.33
CA TYR A 361 -5.93 4.28 -16.38
C TYR A 361 -6.32 4.65 -17.81
N MET A 362 -5.41 4.52 -18.78
CA MET A 362 -5.72 4.76 -20.18
C MET A 362 -6.84 3.85 -20.68
N VAL A 363 -6.83 2.57 -20.30
CA VAL A 363 -7.90 1.62 -20.66
C VAL A 363 -9.24 2.02 -20.03
N ILE A 364 -9.24 2.48 -18.78
CA ILE A 364 -10.43 3.02 -18.13
C ILE A 364 -10.97 4.22 -18.92
N PHE A 365 -10.13 5.19 -19.30
CA PHE A 365 -10.54 6.37 -20.05
C PHE A 365 -11.05 6.03 -21.47
N ASP A 366 -10.45 5.05 -22.14
CA ASP A 366 -10.95 4.55 -23.42
C ASP A 366 -12.35 3.94 -23.26
N THR A 367 -12.58 3.17 -22.18
CA THR A 367 -13.89 2.60 -21.89
C THR A 367 -14.91 3.69 -21.52
N VAL A 368 -14.51 4.72 -20.76
CA VAL A 368 -15.32 5.93 -20.50
C VAL A 368 -15.73 6.63 -21.80
N LYS A 369 -14.82 6.71 -22.76
CA LYS A 369 -15.12 7.29 -24.08
C LYS A 369 -16.19 6.47 -24.83
N LEU A 370 -16.07 5.15 -24.85
CA LEU A 370 -17.07 4.25 -25.43
C LEU A 370 -18.43 4.41 -24.76
N LEU A 371 -18.45 4.47 -23.43
CA LEU A 371 -19.65 4.66 -22.64
C LEU A 371 -20.33 6.00 -22.95
N ASN A 372 -19.55 7.10 -23.04
CA ASN A 372 -20.05 8.40 -23.45
C ASN A 372 -20.63 8.40 -24.86
N GLN A 373 -20.04 7.67 -25.81
CA GLN A 373 -20.55 7.54 -27.17
C GLN A 373 -21.91 6.82 -27.16
N SER A 374 -22.03 5.70 -26.44
CA SER A 374 -23.28 4.94 -26.30
C SER A 374 -24.42 5.76 -25.70
N LEU A 375 -24.11 6.65 -24.73
CA LEU A 375 -25.10 7.53 -24.10
C LEU A 375 -25.59 8.72 -24.97
N ARG A 376 -24.91 9.01 -26.09
CA ARG A 376 -25.22 10.15 -27.00
C ARG A 376 -26.03 9.74 -28.24
N THR A 377 -26.26 8.45 -28.44
CA THR A 377 -27.07 7.94 -29.55
C THR A 377 -28.54 8.34 -29.35
N ARG A 378 -29.27 8.54 -30.46
CA ARG A 378 -30.68 8.88 -30.42
C ARG A 378 -31.51 7.77 -29.76
N GLU A 379 -31.19 6.55 -30.06
CA GLU A 379 -31.70 5.34 -29.37
C GLU A 379 -30.55 4.72 -28.61
N ILE A 380 -30.66 4.68 -27.29
CA ILE A 380 -29.61 4.17 -26.43
C ILE A 380 -29.67 2.65 -26.43
N ASP A 381 -28.58 2.03 -26.82
CA ASP A 381 -28.37 0.59 -26.62
C ASP A 381 -27.94 0.36 -25.15
N TRP A 382 -28.92 0.06 -24.29
CA TRP A 382 -28.71 -0.15 -22.87
C TRP A 382 -27.85 -1.38 -22.56
N ASN A 383 -27.77 -2.36 -23.49
CA ASN A 383 -26.90 -3.51 -23.30
C ASN A 383 -25.42 -3.11 -23.51
N ALA A 384 -25.13 -2.31 -24.53
CA ALA A 384 -23.80 -1.74 -24.75
C ALA A 384 -23.39 -0.78 -23.60
N VAL A 385 -24.36 0.01 -23.08
CA VAL A 385 -24.13 0.88 -21.92
C VAL A 385 -23.80 0.05 -20.68
N ALA A 386 -24.61 -0.97 -20.35
CA ALA A 386 -24.38 -1.85 -19.19
C ALA A 386 -23.02 -2.56 -19.30
N SER A 387 -22.68 -3.04 -20.48
CA SER A 387 -21.42 -3.74 -20.75
C SER A 387 -20.19 -2.91 -20.37
N ASN A 388 -20.13 -1.66 -20.83
CA ASN A 388 -19.00 -0.77 -20.52
C ASN A 388 -19.05 -0.25 -19.07
N TYR A 389 -20.23 0.03 -18.54
CA TYR A 389 -20.42 0.48 -17.16
C TYR A 389 -19.92 -0.58 -16.16
N ASN A 390 -20.35 -1.84 -16.32
CA ASN A 390 -19.94 -2.93 -15.45
C ASN A 390 -18.43 -3.20 -15.53
N ALA A 391 -17.84 -3.10 -16.73
CA ALA A 391 -16.40 -3.25 -16.90
C ALA A 391 -15.62 -2.14 -16.15
N ILE A 392 -16.04 -0.87 -16.27
CA ILE A 392 -15.39 0.24 -15.51
C ILE A 392 -15.51 -0.01 -14.01
N GLN A 393 -16.68 -0.37 -13.50
CA GLN A 393 -16.88 -0.68 -12.07
C GLN A 393 -15.90 -1.77 -11.60
N LYS A 394 -15.73 -2.84 -12.40
CA LYS A 394 -14.82 -3.93 -12.05
C LYS A 394 -13.34 -3.53 -12.09
N MET A 395 -12.93 -2.67 -13.04
CA MET A 395 -11.59 -2.10 -13.10
C MET A 395 -11.31 -1.22 -11.88
N LEU A 396 -12.27 -0.37 -11.49
CA LEU A 396 -12.16 0.49 -10.31
C LEU A 396 -12.09 -0.31 -9.00
N GLU A 397 -12.83 -1.43 -8.91
CA GLU A 397 -12.77 -2.34 -7.75
C GLU A 397 -11.34 -2.89 -7.51
N ILE A 398 -10.62 -3.25 -8.59
CA ILE A 398 -9.22 -3.69 -8.48
C ILE A 398 -8.32 -2.56 -7.97
N LEU A 399 -8.58 -1.32 -8.35
CA LEU A 399 -7.88 -0.15 -7.83
C LEU A 399 -8.33 0.24 -6.41
N GLY A 400 -9.37 -0.41 -5.86
CA GLY A 400 -9.97 -0.09 -4.56
C GLY A 400 -10.71 1.25 -4.54
N VAL A 401 -11.17 1.72 -5.71
CA VAL A 401 -11.97 2.93 -5.90
C VAL A 401 -13.42 2.54 -6.01
N PHE A 402 -14.25 3.03 -5.10
CA PHE A 402 -15.68 2.70 -5.03
C PHE A 402 -16.50 3.97 -5.15
N ILE A 403 -17.25 4.10 -6.23
CA ILE A 403 -18.11 5.25 -6.50
C ILE A 403 -19.53 4.91 -6.10
N ASP A 404 -20.11 5.72 -5.23
CA ASP A 404 -21.47 5.54 -4.74
C ASP A 404 -22.47 5.69 -5.87
N LYS A 405 -23.49 4.79 -5.90
CA LYS A 405 -24.54 4.83 -6.89
C LYS A 405 -25.49 6.00 -6.64
N THR A 406 -25.81 6.74 -7.70
CA THR A 406 -26.83 7.79 -7.67
C THR A 406 -28.21 7.13 -7.76
N ILE A 407 -29.02 7.30 -6.71
CA ILE A 407 -30.40 6.80 -6.67
C ILE A 407 -31.34 8.01 -6.71
N LEU A 408 -32.26 8.03 -7.66
CA LEU A 408 -33.28 9.08 -7.81
C LEU A 408 -34.57 8.70 -7.10
N ASP A 409 -35.12 9.58 -6.29
CA ASP A 409 -36.47 9.45 -5.82
C ASP A 409 -37.49 9.89 -6.90
N GLU A 410 -38.78 9.71 -6.65
CA GLU A 410 -39.83 10.06 -7.62
C GLU A 410 -39.91 11.57 -7.89
N GLN A 411 -39.53 12.40 -6.92
CA GLN A 411 -39.46 13.84 -7.09
C GLN A 411 -38.29 14.24 -7.99
N ASP A 412 -37.13 13.60 -7.81
CA ASP A 412 -35.95 13.83 -8.65
C ASP A 412 -36.20 13.44 -10.09
N LYS A 413 -36.83 12.29 -10.32
CA LYS A 413 -37.25 11.83 -11.66
C LYS A 413 -38.17 12.83 -12.32
N LYS A 414 -39.16 13.34 -11.58
CA LYS A 414 -40.09 14.36 -12.08
C LYS A 414 -39.37 15.65 -12.46
N ILE A 415 -38.52 16.18 -11.58
CA ILE A 415 -37.74 17.40 -11.85
C ILE A 415 -36.87 17.22 -13.11
N TYR A 416 -36.24 16.06 -13.26
CA TYR A 416 -35.42 15.74 -14.43
C TYR A 416 -36.27 15.66 -15.72
N GLN A 417 -37.47 15.07 -15.67
CA GLN A 417 -38.40 15.02 -16.78
C GLN A 417 -38.92 16.42 -17.18
N ASP A 418 -39.28 17.24 -16.18
CA ASP A 418 -39.74 18.62 -16.40
C ASP A 418 -38.59 19.48 -16.97
N TRP A 419 -37.36 19.27 -16.54
CA TRP A 419 -36.16 19.88 -17.15
C TRP A 419 -36.00 19.53 -18.63
N ASN A 420 -36.12 18.25 -18.98
CA ASN A 420 -36.03 17.82 -20.37
C ASN A 420 -37.18 18.38 -21.21
N LYS A 421 -38.38 18.46 -20.66
CA LYS A 421 -39.54 19.04 -21.35
C LYS A 421 -39.33 20.53 -21.62
N ALA A 422 -38.92 21.32 -20.62
CA ALA A 422 -38.61 22.73 -20.77
C ALA A 422 -37.53 22.99 -21.84
N LYS A 423 -36.50 22.14 -21.90
CA LYS A 423 -35.47 22.19 -22.94
C LYS A 423 -36.03 21.91 -24.35
N ALA A 424 -36.92 20.94 -24.48
CA ALA A 424 -37.53 20.59 -25.75
C ALA A 424 -38.45 21.71 -26.23
N GLU A 425 -39.15 22.39 -25.34
CA GLU A 425 -40.02 23.52 -25.60
C GLU A 425 -39.25 24.85 -25.76
N LYS A 426 -37.90 24.83 -25.57
CA LYS A 426 -37.01 26.00 -25.61
C LYS A 426 -37.33 27.06 -24.56
N ASP A 427 -37.98 26.67 -23.46
CA ASP A 427 -38.17 27.50 -22.29
C ASP A 427 -36.89 27.45 -21.40
N PHE A 428 -35.93 28.27 -21.77
CA PHE A 428 -34.62 28.26 -21.15
C PHE A 428 -34.65 28.75 -19.72
N GLU A 429 -35.58 29.66 -19.39
CA GLU A 429 -35.70 30.18 -17.99
C GLU A 429 -36.13 29.06 -17.02
N THR A 430 -37.17 28.31 -17.41
CA THR A 430 -37.66 27.19 -16.61
C THR A 430 -36.64 26.03 -16.59
N ALA A 431 -35.98 25.76 -17.76
CA ALA A 431 -34.93 24.77 -17.83
C ALA A 431 -33.74 25.07 -16.90
N ASP A 432 -33.32 26.33 -16.80
CA ASP A 432 -32.23 26.73 -15.91
C ASP A 432 -32.61 26.60 -14.42
N LYS A 433 -33.87 26.89 -14.05
CA LYS A 433 -34.37 26.66 -12.68
C LYS A 433 -34.27 25.19 -12.28
N TYR A 434 -34.77 24.27 -13.12
CA TYR A 434 -34.70 22.84 -12.86
C TYR A 434 -33.25 22.32 -12.88
N ARG A 435 -32.42 22.82 -13.79
CA ARG A 435 -31.00 22.49 -13.84
C ARG A 435 -30.28 22.81 -12.55
N ASN A 436 -30.51 24.01 -11.99
CA ASN A 436 -29.90 24.44 -10.75
C ASN A 436 -30.30 23.52 -9.58
N ILE A 437 -31.58 23.16 -9.49
CA ILE A 437 -32.07 22.20 -8.48
C ILE A 437 -31.36 20.85 -8.62
N LEU A 438 -31.24 20.33 -9.84
CA LEU A 438 -30.57 19.05 -10.11
C LEU A 438 -29.06 19.11 -9.82
N MET A 439 -28.41 20.27 -10.07
CA MET A 439 -27.01 20.51 -9.71
C MET A 439 -26.81 20.58 -8.21
N GLU A 440 -27.67 21.31 -7.48
CA GLU A 440 -27.62 21.39 -6.00
C GLU A 440 -27.80 20.02 -5.34
N LYS A 441 -28.63 19.15 -5.94
CA LYS A 441 -28.82 17.77 -5.52
C LYS A 441 -27.69 16.83 -5.98
N GLY A 442 -26.74 17.32 -6.75
CA GLY A 442 -25.65 16.52 -7.30
C GLY A 442 -26.10 15.48 -8.33
N ILE A 443 -27.24 15.69 -9.01
CA ILE A 443 -27.78 14.77 -10.04
C ILE A 443 -27.20 15.07 -11.43
N LEU A 444 -26.86 16.34 -11.67
CA LEU A 444 -26.19 16.81 -12.91
C LEU A 444 -24.76 17.21 -12.62
#